data_73a39b574f2613b32dd99875000bdba9
#
_entry.id   73a39b574f2613b32dd99875000bdba9
#
_cell.length_a   1.000
_cell.length_b   1.000
_cell.length_c   1.000
_cell.angle_alpha   90.00
_cell.angle_beta   90.00
_cell.angle_gamma   90.00
#
_symmetry.space_group_name_H-M   'P 1'
#
loop_
_entity.id
_entity.type
_entity.pdbx_description
1 polymer ?
#
loop_
_entity_poly.entity_id
_entity_poly.type
_entity_poly.pdbx_seq_one_letter_code
_entity_poly.pdbx_strand_id
1 'polypeptide(L)'
;MFFLLFLFAIGYSVGPQFFRSLRGSGLKQVGFAVALCVVCLLVTWGIAAAFGYSPGEAAGLLSGAQTISAVIGVGGDTIQTLNASAADKKAWIDMIPVCYAVTYIFGTIGSAYILGNIGPRLLGGLNKVKAQAAQLAQQLNQSSLNSDPAYIDAAVNKANLQTV
;
A
#
# COMPACT_ATOMS: atom_id res chain seq x y z
N MET A 1 -5.87 19.50 -9.46
CA MET A 1 -7.18 19.02 -9.91
C MET A 1 -7.10 17.66 -10.61
N PHE A 2 -6.24 17.48 -11.62
CA PHE A 2 -6.05 16.19 -12.31
C PHE A 2 -5.67 15.01 -11.40
N PHE A 3 -4.83 15.23 -10.39
CA PHE A 3 -4.43 14.21 -9.43
C PHE A 3 -5.61 13.67 -8.59
N LEU A 4 -6.50 14.55 -8.15
CA LEU A 4 -7.71 14.15 -7.41
C LEU A 4 -8.69 13.36 -8.29
N LEU A 5 -8.85 13.75 -9.56
CA LEU A 5 -9.63 13.01 -10.55
C LEU A 5 -9.05 11.61 -10.81
N PHE A 6 -7.73 11.51 -10.90
CA PHE A 6 -7.02 10.24 -11.06
C PHE A 6 -7.25 9.32 -9.84
N LEU A 7 -7.09 9.84 -8.62
CA LEU A 7 -7.36 9.07 -7.39
C LEU A 7 -8.83 8.64 -7.30
N PHE A 8 -9.76 9.52 -7.67
CA PHE A 8 -11.18 9.20 -7.72
C PHE A 8 -11.48 8.08 -8.73
N ALA A 9 -10.91 8.16 -9.93
CA ALA A 9 -11.10 7.14 -10.97
C ALA A 9 -10.57 5.77 -10.52
N ILE A 10 -9.38 5.72 -9.90
CA ILE A 10 -8.84 4.47 -9.32
C ILE A 10 -9.74 3.96 -8.20
N GLY A 11 -10.15 4.81 -7.26
CA GLY A 11 -11.02 4.42 -6.14
C GLY A 11 -12.36 3.88 -6.63
N TYR A 12 -12.96 4.51 -7.64
CA TYR A 12 -14.21 4.06 -8.25
C TYR A 12 -14.05 2.71 -8.96
N SER A 13 -12.95 2.50 -9.68
CA SER A 13 -12.66 1.25 -10.38
C SER A 13 -12.37 0.08 -9.45
N VAL A 14 -11.58 0.31 -8.38
CA VAL A 14 -11.11 -0.75 -7.46
C VAL A 14 -12.09 -0.97 -6.30
N GLY A 15 -12.87 0.05 -5.91
CA GLY A 15 -13.78 0.01 -4.76
C GLY A 15 -14.72 -1.21 -4.74
N PRO A 16 -15.49 -1.49 -5.80
CA PRO A 16 -16.39 -2.64 -5.81
C PRO A 16 -15.67 -3.99 -5.65
N GLN A 17 -14.47 -4.12 -6.22
CA GLN A 17 -13.65 -5.34 -6.09
C GLN A 17 -13.13 -5.50 -4.67
N PHE A 18 -12.72 -4.41 -4.03
CA PHE A 18 -12.29 -4.38 -2.64
C PHE A 18 -13.40 -4.86 -1.69
N PHE A 19 -14.61 -4.31 -1.82
CA PHE A 19 -15.74 -4.71 -0.97
C PHE A 19 -16.19 -6.16 -1.21
N ARG A 20 -16.08 -6.67 -2.43
CA ARG A 20 -16.36 -8.09 -2.71
C ARG A 20 -15.33 -9.02 -2.08
N SER A 21 -14.04 -8.68 -2.15
CA SER A 21 -12.99 -9.49 -1.54
C SER A 21 -13.02 -9.46 -0.01
N LEU A 22 -13.56 -8.41 0.62
CA LEU A 22 -13.76 -8.35 2.06
C LEU A 22 -14.71 -9.44 2.60
N ARG A 23 -15.69 -9.87 1.82
CA ARG A 23 -16.66 -10.90 2.22
C ARG A 23 -16.10 -12.33 2.25
N GLY A 24 -14.88 -12.56 1.72
CA GLY A 24 -14.21 -13.87 1.69
C GLY A 24 -12.93 -13.89 2.52
N SER A 25 -11.82 -14.28 1.88
CA SER A 25 -10.48 -14.31 2.50
C SER A 25 -9.87 -12.92 2.77
N GLY A 26 -10.50 -11.86 2.26
CA GLY A 26 -10.00 -10.48 2.37
C GLY A 26 -9.93 -9.94 3.79
N LEU A 27 -10.77 -10.42 4.70
CA LEU A 27 -10.72 -9.98 6.11
C LEU A 27 -9.38 -10.33 6.77
N LYS A 28 -8.79 -11.47 6.43
CA LYS A 28 -7.45 -11.88 6.90
C LYS A 28 -6.37 -10.96 6.34
N GLN A 29 -6.48 -10.54 5.09
CA GLN A 29 -5.55 -9.61 4.45
C GLN A 29 -5.64 -8.20 5.06
N VAL A 30 -6.85 -7.73 5.36
CA VAL A 30 -7.05 -6.45 6.07
C VAL A 30 -6.45 -6.50 7.46
N GLY A 31 -6.69 -7.57 8.23
CA GLY A 31 -6.09 -7.76 9.54
C GLY A 31 -4.56 -7.75 9.49
N PHE A 32 -3.98 -8.42 8.50
CA PHE A 32 -2.53 -8.40 8.27
C PHE A 32 -2.02 -7.00 7.92
N ALA A 33 -2.71 -6.27 7.04
CA ALA A 33 -2.32 -4.92 6.67
C ALA A 33 -2.37 -3.95 7.86
N VAL A 34 -3.43 -4.02 8.68
CA VAL A 34 -3.54 -3.22 9.91
C VAL A 34 -2.41 -3.55 10.88
N ALA A 35 -2.15 -4.84 11.12
CA ALA A 35 -1.04 -5.27 11.98
C ALA A 35 0.31 -4.73 11.47
N LEU A 36 0.55 -4.80 10.16
CA LEU A 36 1.76 -4.27 9.54
C LEU A 36 1.89 -2.75 9.76
N CYS A 37 0.81 -1.99 9.53
CA CYS A 37 0.80 -0.54 9.78
C CYS A 37 1.13 -0.19 11.24
N VAL A 38 0.53 -0.92 12.18
CA VAL A 38 0.79 -0.71 13.62
C VAL A 38 2.25 -1.03 13.96
N VAL A 39 2.79 -2.14 13.46
CA VAL A 39 4.21 -2.50 13.66
C VAL A 39 5.13 -1.42 13.09
N CYS A 40 4.89 -0.94 11.88
CA CYS A 40 5.69 0.11 11.25
C CYS A 40 5.66 1.41 12.07
N LEU A 41 4.49 1.81 12.60
CA LEU A 41 4.37 2.97 13.48
C LEU A 41 5.16 2.79 14.78
N LEU A 42 5.01 1.63 15.44
CA LEU A 42 5.69 1.33 16.69
C LEU A 42 7.22 1.30 16.52
N VAL A 43 7.71 0.69 15.44
CA VAL A 43 9.14 0.65 15.12
C VAL A 43 9.68 2.06 14.89
N THR A 44 8.99 2.86 14.07
CA THR A 44 9.42 4.24 13.81
C THR A 44 9.40 5.09 15.08
N TRP A 45 8.35 4.98 15.90
CA TRP A 45 8.25 5.66 17.17
C TRP A 45 9.36 5.21 18.14
N GLY A 46 9.61 3.91 18.23
CA GLY A 46 10.67 3.36 19.08
C GLY A 46 12.06 3.85 18.66
N ILE A 47 12.36 3.90 17.36
CA ILE A 47 13.61 4.45 16.82
C ILE A 47 13.70 5.95 17.14
N ALA A 48 12.66 6.72 16.89
CA ALA A 48 12.63 8.15 17.16
C ALA A 48 12.85 8.45 18.65
N ALA A 49 12.23 7.67 19.54
CA ALA A 49 12.43 7.79 20.99
C ALA A 49 13.85 7.41 21.44
N ALA A 50 14.42 6.33 20.86
CA ALA A 50 15.76 5.85 21.21
C ALA A 50 16.87 6.83 20.78
N PHE A 51 16.70 7.49 19.63
CA PHE A 51 17.68 8.42 19.08
C PHE A 51 17.36 9.89 19.39
N GLY A 52 16.25 10.19 20.05
CA GLY A 52 15.84 11.55 20.39
C GLY A 52 15.46 12.42 19.19
N TYR A 53 14.89 11.81 18.15
CA TYR A 53 14.48 12.53 16.94
C TYR A 53 13.32 13.49 17.22
N SER A 54 13.36 14.62 16.55
CA SER A 54 12.25 15.58 16.55
C SER A 54 11.01 15.00 15.84
N PRO A 55 9.82 15.57 16.11
CA PRO A 55 8.59 15.16 15.40
C PRO A 55 8.70 15.22 13.86
N GLY A 56 9.45 16.20 13.34
CA GLY A 56 9.69 16.33 11.90
C GLY A 56 10.57 15.23 11.34
N GLU A 57 11.65 14.89 12.02
CA GLU A 57 12.53 13.78 11.63
C GLU A 57 11.79 12.44 11.69
N ALA A 58 11.00 12.20 12.74
CA ALA A 58 10.19 10.99 12.87
C ALA A 58 9.14 10.86 11.75
N ALA A 59 8.45 11.95 11.41
CA ALA A 59 7.51 11.99 10.31
C ALA A 59 8.19 11.74 8.96
N GLY A 60 9.36 12.35 8.72
CA GLY A 60 10.17 12.14 7.53
C GLY A 60 10.68 10.70 7.41
N LEU A 61 11.15 10.12 8.51
CA LEU A 61 11.60 8.73 8.59
C LEU A 61 10.47 7.75 8.20
N LEU A 62 9.30 7.92 8.81
CA LEU A 62 8.13 7.09 8.53
C LEU A 62 7.69 7.22 7.07
N SER A 63 7.54 8.45 6.59
CA SER A 63 7.06 8.70 5.24
C SER A 63 7.99 8.16 4.16
N GLY A 64 9.29 8.32 4.33
CA GLY A 64 10.29 7.83 3.39
C GLY A 64 10.43 6.31 3.42
N ALA A 65 10.56 5.72 4.62
CA ALA A 65 10.68 4.27 4.75
C ALA A 65 9.48 3.49 4.18
N GLN A 66 8.28 4.05 4.32
CA GLN A 66 7.04 3.47 3.79
C GLN A 66 6.69 3.97 2.38
N THR A 67 7.50 4.86 1.80
CA THR A 67 7.25 5.48 0.49
C THR A 67 5.90 6.19 0.38
N ILE A 68 5.43 6.80 1.48
CA ILE A 68 4.12 7.46 1.59
C ILE A 68 4.31 8.97 1.73
N SER A 69 4.35 9.69 0.62
CA SER A 69 4.49 11.15 0.59
C SER A 69 3.33 11.91 1.27
N ALA A 70 2.14 11.31 1.37
CA ALA A 70 1.01 11.91 2.07
C ALA A 70 1.31 12.23 3.55
N VAL A 71 2.18 11.45 4.20
CA VAL A 71 2.59 11.67 5.59
C VAL A 71 3.37 12.99 5.75
N ILE A 72 4.01 13.51 4.71
CA ILE A 72 4.70 14.81 4.73
C ILE A 72 3.68 15.93 5.03
N GLY A 73 2.56 15.94 4.32
CA GLY A 73 1.49 16.92 4.54
C GLY A 73 0.82 16.76 5.90
N VAL A 74 0.36 15.56 6.23
CA VAL A 74 -0.30 15.25 7.50
C VAL A 74 0.62 15.51 8.70
N GLY A 75 1.90 15.15 8.59
CA GLY A 75 2.91 15.41 9.61
C GLY A 75 3.13 16.91 9.81
N GLY A 76 3.26 17.68 8.74
CA GLY A 76 3.38 19.12 8.78
C GLY A 76 2.19 19.80 9.45
N ASP A 77 0.96 19.42 9.06
CA ASP A 77 -0.27 19.92 9.67
C ASP A 77 -0.35 19.57 11.16
N THR A 78 0.02 18.35 11.53
CA THR A 78 0.03 17.89 12.93
C THR A 78 1.05 18.69 13.76
N ILE A 79 2.25 18.96 13.24
CA ILE A 79 3.28 19.74 13.92
C ILE A 79 2.78 21.17 14.20
N GLN A 80 1.98 21.75 13.30
CA GLN A 80 1.38 23.07 13.53
C GLN A 80 0.48 23.11 14.77
N THR A 81 -0.16 22.01 15.14
CA THR A 81 -1.04 21.91 16.30
C THR A 81 -0.30 21.68 17.63
N LEU A 82 0.98 21.29 17.59
CA LEU A 82 1.76 21.03 18.79
C LEU A 82 2.00 22.32 19.59
N ASN A 83 2.15 22.18 20.91
CA ASN A 83 2.49 23.30 21.78
C ASN A 83 4.02 23.52 21.81
N ALA A 84 4.54 24.18 20.77
CA ALA A 84 5.96 24.48 20.59
C ALA A 84 6.14 25.89 20.01
N SER A 85 7.37 26.42 20.05
CA SER A 85 7.66 27.72 19.48
C SER A 85 7.47 27.72 17.95
N ALA A 86 7.17 28.88 17.37
CA ALA A 86 7.04 29.01 15.92
C ALA A 86 8.35 28.65 15.18
N ALA A 87 9.49 28.92 15.77
CA ALA A 87 10.81 28.59 15.25
C ALA A 87 11.04 27.07 15.22
N ASP A 88 10.70 26.36 16.31
CA ASP A 88 10.83 24.91 16.40
C ASP A 88 9.91 24.20 15.40
N LYS A 89 8.65 24.62 15.34
CA LYS A 89 7.68 24.08 14.37
C LYS A 89 8.19 24.21 12.94
N LYS A 90 8.71 25.39 12.59
CA LYS A 90 9.27 25.60 11.26
C LYS A 90 10.47 24.68 11.01
N ALA A 91 11.40 24.59 11.95
CA ALA A 91 12.57 23.73 11.83
C ALA A 91 12.16 22.25 11.65
N TRP A 92 11.18 21.77 12.42
CA TRP A 92 10.68 20.39 12.30
C TRP A 92 10.00 20.11 10.96
N ILE A 93 9.20 21.06 10.45
CA ILE A 93 8.54 20.92 9.15
C ILE A 93 9.58 20.92 8.02
N ASP A 94 10.57 21.79 8.08
CA ASP A 94 11.64 21.87 7.09
C ASP A 94 12.50 20.58 7.03
N MET A 95 12.58 19.83 8.14
CA MET A 95 13.30 18.54 8.22
C MET A 95 12.53 17.36 7.65
N ILE A 96 11.21 17.41 7.56
CA ILE A 96 10.39 16.29 7.02
C ILE A 96 10.87 15.87 5.63
N PRO A 97 10.93 16.77 4.60
CA PRO A 97 11.33 16.36 3.26
C PRO A 97 12.77 15.88 3.18
N VAL A 98 13.67 16.37 4.03
CA VAL A 98 15.07 15.93 4.09
C VAL A 98 15.16 14.48 4.55
N CYS A 99 14.54 14.15 5.69
CA CYS A 99 14.50 12.79 6.22
C CYS A 99 13.73 11.84 5.29
N TYR A 100 12.64 12.33 4.66
CA TYR A 100 11.93 11.59 3.64
C TYR A 100 12.83 11.20 2.48
N ALA A 101 13.57 12.14 1.89
CA ALA A 101 14.41 11.87 0.72
C ALA A 101 15.46 10.79 1.01
N VAL A 102 16.10 10.85 2.17
CA VAL A 102 17.12 9.87 2.57
C VAL A 102 16.50 8.49 2.78
N THR A 103 15.43 8.40 3.56
CA THR A 103 14.81 7.11 3.91
C THR A 103 14.02 6.49 2.77
N TYR A 104 13.51 7.29 1.83
CA TYR A 104 12.82 6.83 0.63
C TYR A 104 13.70 5.93 -0.24
N ILE A 105 14.96 6.30 -0.43
CA ILE A 105 15.90 5.50 -1.23
C ILE A 105 16.07 4.12 -0.59
N PHE A 106 16.31 4.08 0.72
CA PHE A 106 16.46 2.82 1.46
C PHE A 106 15.15 2.02 1.51
N GLY A 107 14.02 2.67 1.70
CA GLY A 107 12.70 2.04 1.69
C GLY A 107 12.39 1.37 0.35
N THR A 108 12.67 2.05 -0.75
CA THR A 108 12.42 1.54 -2.11
C THR A 108 13.38 0.41 -2.47
N ILE A 109 14.68 0.64 -2.34
CA ILE A 109 15.69 -0.37 -2.70
C ILE A 109 15.62 -1.57 -1.75
N GLY A 110 15.47 -1.33 -0.44
CA GLY A 110 15.36 -2.38 0.57
C GLY A 110 14.15 -3.28 0.35
N SER A 111 12.97 -2.70 0.13
CA SER A 111 11.77 -3.49 -0.15
C SER A 111 11.86 -4.25 -1.46
N ALA A 112 12.39 -3.65 -2.53
CA ALA A 112 12.60 -4.34 -3.80
C ALA A 112 13.57 -5.53 -3.64
N TYR A 113 14.66 -5.35 -2.89
CA TYR A 113 15.63 -6.42 -2.62
C TYR A 113 15.03 -7.55 -1.76
N ILE A 114 14.32 -7.20 -0.69
CA ILE A 114 13.67 -8.18 0.20
C ILE A 114 12.61 -8.97 -0.57
N LEU A 115 11.72 -8.29 -1.27
CA LEU A 115 10.64 -8.95 -2.02
C LEU A 115 11.16 -9.73 -3.23
N GLY A 116 12.20 -9.25 -3.90
CA GLY A 116 12.76 -9.92 -5.08
C GLY A 116 13.67 -11.10 -4.76
N ASN A 117 14.44 -11.06 -3.66
CA ASN A 117 15.45 -12.05 -3.35
C ASN A 117 15.16 -12.88 -2.10
N ILE A 118 14.82 -12.21 -0.98
CA ILE A 118 14.64 -12.88 0.32
C ILE A 118 13.26 -13.55 0.37
N GLY A 119 12.20 -12.85 -0.04
CA GLY A 119 10.83 -13.36 -0.03
C GLY A 119 10.68 -14.70 -0.77
N PRO A 120 11.09 -14.81 -2.04
CA PRO A 120 11.01 -16.07 -2.77
C PRO A 120 11.82 -17.21 -2.15
N ARG A 121 12.99 -16.90 -1.57
CA ARG A 121 13.82 -17.92 -0.89
C ARG A 121 13.12 -18.47 0.35
N LEU A 122 12.48 -17.63 1.17
CA LEU A 122 11.73 -18.05 2.34
C LEU A 122 10.46 -18.84 1.99
N LEU A 123 9.83 -18.55 0.83
CA LEU A 123 8.62 -19.20 0.34
C LEU A 123 8.88 -20.49 -0.46
N GLY A 124 10.11 -21.02 -0.45
CA GLY A 124 10.45 -22.27 -1.10
C GLY A 124 10.95 -22.16 -2.53
N GLY A 125 11.45 -20.99 -2.92
CA GLY A 125 12.10 -20.71 -4.20
C GLY A 125 11.23 -19.97 -5.22
N LEU A 126 11.91 -19.27 -6.12
CA LEU A 126 11.26 -18.40 -7.12
C LEU A 126 10.30 -19.16 -8.04
N ASN A 127 10.63 -20.40 -8.41
CA ASN A 127 9.80 -21.21 -9.30
C ASN A 127 8.47 -21.60 -8.65
N LYS A 128 8.48 -21.92 -7.34
CA LYS A 128 7.27 -22.25 -6.58
C LYS A 128 6.37 -21.03 -6.41
N VAL A 129 6.97 -19.88 -6.10
CA VAL A 129 6.23 -18.60 -5.97
C VAL A 129 5.61 -18.20 -7.32
N LYS A 130 6.35 -18.32 -8.43
CA LYS A 130 5.82 -18.06 -9.77
C LYS A 130 4.65 -18.97 -10.13
N ALA A 131 4.75 -20.26 -9.82
CA ALA A 131 3.67 -21.22 -10.08
C ALA A 131 2.42 -20.90 -9.27
N GLN A 132 2.56 -20.57 -7.99
CA GLN A 132 1.45 -20.16 -7.13
C GLN A 132 0.82 -18.84 -7.58
N ALA A 133 1.63 -17.86 -7.98
CA ALA A 133 1.14 -16.60 -8.51
C ALA A 133 0.36 -16.78 -9.82
N ALA A 134 0.84 -17.66 -10.71
CA ALA A 134 0.14 -18.00 -11.96
C ALA A 134 -1.21 -18.68 -11.69
N GLN A 135 -1.26 -19.63 -10.75
CA GLN A 135 -2.51 -20.29 -10.35
C GLN A 135 -3.51 -19.30 -9.76
N LEU A 136 -3.04 -18.40 -8.87
CA LEU A 136 -3.88 -17.36 -8.28
C LEU A 136 -4.40 -16.39 -9.34
N ALA A 137 -3.56 -15.97 -10.28
CA ALA A 137 -3.95 -15.10 -11.38
C ALA A 137 -5.02 -15.76 -12.27
N GLN A 138 -4.89 -17.06 -12.54
CA GLN A 138 -5.91 -17.82 -13.28
C GLN A 138 -7.24 -17.89 -12.52
N GLN A 139 -7.21 -18.17 -11.20
CA GLN A 139 -8.41 -18.20 -10.37
C GLN A 139 -9.12 -16.84 -10.32
N LEU A 140 -8.35 -15.76 -10.17
CA LEU A 140 -8.90 -14.39 -10.16
C LEU A 140 -9.49 -14.03 -11.53
N ASN A 141 -8.84 -14.41 -12.62
CA ASN A 141 -9.33 -14.15 -13.97
C ASN A 141 -10.62 -14.93 -14.27
N GLN A 142 -10.71 -16.20 -13.87
CA GLN A 142 -11.94 -17.00 -13.97
C GLN A 142 -13.07 -16.41 -13.10
N SER A 143 -12.75 -15.93 -11.90
CA SER A 143 -13.76 -15.30 -11.03
C SER A 143 -14.26 -13.97 -11.57
N SER A 144 -13.41 -13.18 -12.23
CA SER A 144 -13.79 -11.92 -12.87
C SER A 144 -14.62 -12.16 -14.13
N LEU A 145 -14.27 -13.14 -14.95
CA LEU A 145 -15.04 -13.53 -16.13
C LEU A 145 -16.44 -14.04 -15.77
N ASN A 146 -16.55 -14.84 -14.70
CA ASN A 146 -17.85 -15.35 -14.24
C ASN A 146 -18.72 -14.28 -13.55
N SER A 147 -18.17 -13.12 -13.20
CA SER A 147 -18.90 -12.03 -12.55
C SER A 147 -19.15 -10.81 -13.44
N ASP A 148 -18.68 -10.84 -14.69
CA ASP A 148 -18.93 -9.79 -15.66
C ASP A 148 -20.27 -10.07 -16.40
N PRO A 149 -21.30 -9.21 -16.25
CA PRO A 149 -22.59 -9.38 -16.95
C PRO A 149 -22.44 -9.49 -18.46
N ALA A 150 -21.52 -8.73 -19.05
CA ALA A 150 -21.27 -8.76 -20.49
C ALA A 150 -20.70 -10.11 -20.96
N TYR A 151 -19.89 -10.77 -20.14
CA TYR A 151 -19.38 -12.12 -20.44
C TYR A 151 -20.47 -13.18 -20.30
N ILE A 152 -21.34 -13.06 -19.29
CA ILE A 152 -22.47 -13.97 -19.11
C ILE A 152 -23.42 -13.87 -20.29
N ASP A 153 -23.78 -12.67 -20.73
CA ASP A 153 -24.63 -12.45 -21.91
C ASP A 153 -24.00 -12.98 -23.20
N ALA A 154 -22.70 -12.78 -23.38
CA ALA A 154 -21.99 -13.34 -24.55
C ALA A 154 -21.93 -14.87 -24.52
N ALA A 155 -21.74 -15.47 -23.34
CA ALA A 155 -21.73 -16.93 -23.17
C ALA A 155 -23.13 -17.55 -23.41
N VAL A 156 -24.20 -16.92 -22.92
CA VAL A 156 -25.57 -17.33 -23.14
C VAL A 156 -25.94 -17.23 -24.62
N ASN A 157 -25.59 -16.14 -25.29
CA ASN A 157 -25.83 -15.98 -26.74
C ASN A 157 -25.08 -17.02 -27.57
N LYS A 158 -23.84 -17.35 -27.20
CA LYS A 158 -23.08 -18.40 -27.89
C LYS A 158 -23.64 -19.79 -27.67
N ALA A 159 -24.16 -20.08 -26.48
CA ALA A 159 -24.84 -21.34 -26.20
C ALA A 159 -26.14 -21.47 -26.99
N ASN A 160 -26.93 -20.40 -27.09
CA ASN A 160 -28.19 -20.40 -27.88
C ASN A 160 -27.98 -20.54 -29.40
N LEU A 161 -26.82 -20.08 -29.91
CA LEU A 161 -26.47 -20.26 -31.34
C LEU A 161 -26.01 -21.69 -31.69
N GLN A 162 -25.66 -22.51 -30.71
CA GLN A 162 -25.27 -23.91 -30.92
C GLN A 162 -26.45 -24.89 -30.83
N THR A 163 -27.62 -24.42 -30.46
CA THR A 163 -28.85 -25.24 -30.31
C THR A 163 -29.84 -25.04 -31.42
N VAL A 164 -29.50 -24.31 -32.47
CA VAL A 164 -30.25 -24.15 -33.74
C VAL A 164 -29.47 -24.83 -34.87
#